data_acbf1d4f5ac2a421a136831b7cdd3e40
#
_entry.id   acbf1d4f5ac2a421a136831b7cdd3e40
#
_cell.length_a   1.000
_cell.length_b   1.000
_cell.length_c   1.000
_cell.angle_alpha   90.00
_cell.angle_beta   90.00
_cell.angle_gamma   90.00
#
_symmetry.space_group_name_H-M   'P 1'
#
loop_
_entity.id
_entity.type
_entity.pdbx_description
1 polymer ?
#
loop_
_entity_poly.entity_id
_entity_poly.type
_entity_poly.pdbx_seq_one_letter_code
_entity_poly.pdbx_strand_id
1 'polypeptide(L)'
;MTTFGDKVRALAYGPGWTPGKPRLGDPADLPDVRGREKLQLSLPSWFSAYMLVNSALIFFSYFEMMGRLKNLGTWPPLVNLAYIFFSYTALGGLYEGRLYGAILELVRLLTFFALSYVNPLFGGAASLKMVSWVNLLSVFLWPAVAVFTCRRAEKAMTPEGPGEDVKAKDH
;
A
#
# COMPACT_ATOMS: atom_id res chain seq x y z
N MET A 1 -7.11 -25.70 -15.39
CA MET A 1 -7.73 -26.40 -14.25
C MET A 1 -9.24 -26.41 -14.46
N THR A 2 -9.76 -27.54 -14.86
CA THR A 2 -11.17 -27.67 -15.25
C THR A 2 -12.05 -28.21 -14.13
N THR A 3 -11.47 -28.93 -13.16
CA THR A 3 -12.22 -29.60 -12.11
C THR A 3 -12.04 -28.90 -10.75
N PHE A 4 -13.10 -28.84 -9.93
CA PHE A 4 -13.03 -28.28 -8.57
C PHE A 4 -11.95 -28.97 -7.70
N GLY A 5 -11.80 -30.29 -7.87
CA GLY A 5 -10.76 -31.06 -7.20
C GLY A 5 -9.33 -30.61 -7.54
N ASP A 6 -9.09 -30.17 -8.78
CA ASP A 6 -7.77 -29.65 -9.18
C ASP A 6 -7.44 -28.30 -8.53
N LYS A 7 -8.47 -27.47 -8.28
CA LYS A 7 -8.30 -26.19 -7.56
C LYS A 7 -7.91 -26.42 -6.09
N VAL A 8 -8.53 -27.42 -5.45
CA VAL A 8 -8.18 -27.80 -4.07
C VAL A 8 -6.79 -28.42 -4.00
N ARG A 9 -6.42 -29.28 -4.98
CA ARG A 9 -5.08 -29.86 -5.06
C ARG A 9 -4.01 -28.80 -5.31
N ALA A 10 -4.30 -27.75 -6.10
CA ALA A 10 -3.36 -26.64 -6.31
C ALA A 10 -3.00 -25.89 -5.02
N LEU A 11 -3.94 -25.80 -4.06
CA LEU A 11 -3.66 -25.23 -2.73
C LEU A 11 -2.75 -26.13 -1.89
N ALA A 12 -2.89 -27.47 -2.03
CA ALA A 12 -2.11 -28.43 -1.25
C ALA A 12 -0.74 -28.77 -1.88
N TYR A 13 -0.61 -28.68 -3.19
CA TYR A 13 0.58 -29.10 -3.94
C TYR A 13 1.54 -27.97 -4.28
N GLY A 14 1.16 -26.73 -4.04
CA GLY A 14 2.04 -25.58 -4.22
C GLY A 14 1.90 -24.83 -5.54
N PRO A 15 2.51 -23.64 -5.65
CA PRO A 15 2.41 -22.79 -6.82
C PRO A 15 3.07 -23.46 -8.03
N GLY A 16 2.40 -23.39 -9.20
CA GLY A 16 2.91 -23.96 -10.44
C GLY A 16 2.48 -25.40 -10.72
N TRP A 17 1.77 -26.06 -9.79
CA TRP A 17 1.21 -27.36 -10.06
C TRP A 17 0.04 -27.31 -11.06
N THR A 18 0.06 -28.20 -12.05
CA THR A 18 -1.04 -28.48 -12.97
C THR A 18 -1.23 -29.99 -13.09
N PRO A 19 -2.44 -30.49 -13.46
CA PRO A 19 -2.67 -31.91 -13.66
C PRO A 19 -1.64 -32.51 -14.63
N GLY A 20 -1.00 -33.59 -14.21
CA GLY A 20 0.05 -34.27 -14.99
C GLY A 20 1.49 -33.83 -14.69
N LYS A 21 1.70 -32.83 -13.82
CA LYS A 21 3.03 -32.39 -13.40
C LYS A 21 3.40 -32.84 -11.99
N PRO A 22 4.70 -32.83 -11.64
CA PRO A 22 5.17 -33.12 -10.28
C PRO A 22 4.49 -32.23 -9.23
N ARG A 23 4.42 -32.70 -7.98
CA ARG A 23 3.75 -31.99 -6.87
C ARG A 23 4.18 -30.54 -6.68
N LEU A 24 5.45 -30.23 -6.92
CA LEU A 24 6.02 -28.88 -6.76
C LEU A 24 6.09 -28.09 -8.09
N GLY A 25 5.48 -28.60 -9.16
CA GLY A 25 5.63 -28.04 -10.50
C GLY A 25 6.94 -28.49 -11.19
N ASP A 26 7.12 -28.12 -12.44
CA ASP A 26 8.34 -28.40 -13.19
C ASP A 26 9.23 -27.14 -13.17
N PRO A 27 10.50 -27.25 -12.72
CA PRO A 27 11.44 -26.13 -12.78
C PRO A 27 11.64 -25.56 -14.19
N ALA A 28 11.42 -26.35 -15.24
CA ALA A 28 11.53 -25.91 -16.62
C ALA A 28 10.42 -24.93 -17.05
N ASP A 29 9.29 -24.89 -16.31
CA ASP A 29 8.19 -23.97 -16.58
C ASP A 29 8.39 -22.58 -15.90
N LEU A 30 9.41 -22.46 -15.05
CA LEU A 30 9.70 -21.17 -14.43
C LEU A 30 10.22 -20.19 -15.46
N PRO A 31 9.64 -18.98 -15.56
CA PRO A 31 10.16 -17.98 -16.48
C PRO A 31 11.61 -17.65 -16.11
N ASP A 32 12.48 -17.60 -17.09
CA ASP A 32 13.86 -17.16 -16.89
C ASP A 32 13.84 -15.69 -16.44
N VAL A 33 14.18 -15.46 -15.19
CA VAL A 33 14.27 -14.13 -14.56
C VAL A 33 15.71 -13.59 -14.59
N ARG A 34 16.66 -14.36 -15.16
CA ARG A 34 18.04 -13.92 -15.30
C ARG A 34 18.10 -12.75 -16.29
N GLY A 35 18.67 -11.66 -15.88
CA GLY A 35 18.78 -10.44 -16.69
C GLY A 35 17.60 -9.47 -16.56
N ARG A 36 16.56 -9.75 -15.79
CA ARG A 36 15.56 -8.73 -15.47
C ARG A 36 16.15 -7.71 -14.50
N GLU A 37 16.11 -6.45 -14.91
CA GLU A 37 16.47 -5.36 -14.01
C GLU A 37 15.57 -5.37 -12.78
N LYS A 38 16.21 -5.30 -11.60
CA LYS A 38 15.46 -5.17 -10.36
C LYS A 38 14.76 -3.82 -10.35
N LEU A 39 13.46 -3.83 -10.07
CA LEU A 39 12.71 -2.60 -9.86
C LEU A 39 13.37 -1.80 -8.73
N GLN A 40 14.15 -0.77 -9.08
CA GLN A 40 14.76 0.14 -8.12
C GLN A 40 13.74 1.21 -7.75
N LEU A 41 13.09 1.02 -6.59
CA LEU A 41 12.19 2.00 -6.03
C LEU A 41 13.02 3.10 -5.32
N SER A 42 13.61 4.03 -6.08
CA SER A 42 14.23 5.20 -5.48
C SER A 42 13.14 6.19 -5.06
N LEU A 43 12.84 6.23 -3.77
CA LEU A 43 11.92 7.19 -3.18
C LEU A 43 12.71 8.34 -2.56
N PRO A 44 12.31 9.60 -2.78
CA PRO A 44 12.94 10.73 -2.11
C PRO A 44 12.69 10.64 -0.58
N SER A 45 13.67 11.09 0.20
CA SER A 45 13.65 10.96 1.67
C SER A 45 12.41 11.59 2.31
N TRP A 46 11.94 12.74 1.78
CA TRP A 46 10.74 13.40 2.31
C TRP A 46 9.48 12.55 2.14
N PHE A 47 9.36 11.83 1.00
CA PHE A 47 8.22 10.96 0.73
C PHE A 47 8.27 9.72 1.62
N SER A 48 9.47 9.14 1.81
CA SER A 48 9.67 8.02 2.73
C SER A 48 9.33 8.43 4.18
N ALA A 49 9.73 9.63 4.60
CA ALA A 49 9.38 10.17 5.91
C ALA A 49 7.86 10.37 6.05
N TYR A 50 7.19 10.91 5.02
CA TYR A 50 5.74 11.06 4.99
C TYR A 50 5.03 9.71 5.21
N MET A 51 5.46 8.67 4.45
CA MET A 51 4.92 7.32 4.56
C MET A 51 5.13 6.73 5.95
N LEU A 52 6.34 6.87 6.49
CA LEU A 52 6.70 6.35 7.82
C LEU A 52 5.86 6.98 8.93
N VAL A 53 5.75 8.33 8.93
CA VAL A 53 4.97 9.06 9.93
C VAL A 53 3.50 8.66 9.87
N ASN A 54 2.90 8.64 8.68
CA ASN A 54 1.50 8.25 8.54
C ASN A 54 1.26 6.79 8.95
N SER A 55 2.18 5.87 8.60
CA SER A 55 2.10 4.47 9.02
C SER A 55 2.19 4.32 10.55
N ALA A 56 3.09 5.06 11.19
CA ALA A 56 3.23 5.07 12.64
C ALA A 56 1.96 5.61 13.34
N LEU A 57 1.30 6.64 12.77
CA LEU A 57 0.04 7.18 13.31
C LEU A 57 -1.12 6.19 13.20
N ILE A 58 -1.21 5.47 12.08
CA ILE A 58 -2.22 4.42 11.92
C ILE A 58 -2.01 3.33 12.96
N PHE A 59 -0.76 2.92 13.16
CA PHE A 59 -0.40 1.94 14.17
C PHE A 59 -0.70 2.42 15.60
N PHE A 60 -0.39 3.67 15.89
CA PHE A 60 -0.73 4.31 17.15
C PHE A 60 -2.25 4.35 17.39
N SER A 61 -3.05 4.65 16.38
CA SER A 61 -4.52 4.61 16.44
C SER A 61 -5.05 3.22 16.84
N TYR A 62 -4.39 2.15 16.37
CA TYR A 62 -4.72 0.79 16.77
C TYR A 62 -4.49 0.56 18.27
N PHE A 63 -3.36 1.00 18.83
CA PHE A 63 -3.08 0.85 20.26
C PHE A 63 -4.05 1.65 21.13
N GLU A 64 -4.37 2.88 20.74
CA GLU A 64 -5.37 3.69 21.42
C GLU A 64 -6.74 3.00 21.45
N MET A 65 -7.13 2.37 20.34
CA MET A 65 -8.35 1.57 20.27
C MET A 65 -8.29 0.39 21.24
N MET A 66 -7.19 -0.36 21.25
CA MET A 66 -7.02 -1.52 22.13
C MET A 66 -7.08 -1.13 23.60
N GLY A 67 -6.47 -0.01 23.98
CA GLY A 67 -6.50 0.50 25.36
C GLY A 67 -7.90 0.88 25.86
N ARG A 68 -8.82 1.20 24.95
CA ARG A 68 -10.19 1.65 25.28
C ARG A 68 -11.28 0.63 24.99
N LEU A 69 -10.93 -0.54 24.46
CA LEU A 69 -11.89 -1.53 23.95
C LEU A 69 -12.97 -1.90 24.96
N LYS A 70 -12.63 -1.96 26.27
CA LYS A 70 -13.57 -2.31 27.34
C LYS A 70 -14.68 -1.28 27.57
N ASN A 71 -14.43 -0.02 27.20
CA ASN A 71 -15.35 1.11 27.45
C ASN A 71 -16.13 1.51 26.19
N LEU A 72 -15.88 0.85 25.05
CA LEU A 72 -16.47 1.15 23.78
C LEU A 72 -17.48 0.06 23.40
N GLY A 73 -18.61 0.50 22.85
CA GLY A 73 -19.54 -0.44 22.22
C GLY A 73 -18.90 -1.14 21.01
N THR A 74 -19.61 -2.04 20.38
CA THR A 74 -19.09 -2.88 19.28
C THR A 74 -18.76 -2.07 17.99
N TRP A 75 -19.54 -1.05 17.69
CA TRP A 75 -19.41 -0.29 16.45
C TRP A 75 -18.15 0.58 16.32
N PRO A 76 -17.75 1.39 17.32
CA PRO A 76 -16.58 2.25 17.22
C PRO A 76 -15.28 1.50 16.90
N PRO A 77 -14.96 0.36 17.51
CA PRO A 77 -13.79 -0.44 17.15
C PRO A 77 -13.85 -1.01 15.73
N LEU A 78 -15.01 -1.47 15.26
CA LEU A 78 -15.16 -1.99 13.91
C LEU A 78 -14.92 -0.92 12.85
N VAL A 79 -15.47 0.28 13.05
CA VAL A 79 -15.25 1.43 12.16
C VAL A 79 -13.77 1.83 12.14
N ASN A 80 -13.11 1.84 13.30
CA ASN A 80 -11.68 2.15 13.37
C ASN A 80 -10.84 1.08 12.66
N LEU A 81 -11.17 -0.19 12.84
CA LEU A 81 -10.47 -1.28 12.16
C LEU A 81 -10.61 -1.18 10.64
N ALA A 82 -11.82 -0.91 10.14
CA ALA A 82 -12.07 -0.67 8.72
C ALA A 82 -11.25 0.53 8.20
N TYR A 83 -11.19 1.63 8.97
CA TYR A 83 -10.38 2.80 8.66
C TYR A 83 -8.88 2.46 8.59
N ILE A 84 -8.36 1.63 9.51
CA ILE A 84 -6.97 1.17 9.51
C ILE A 84 -6.64 0.40 8.22
N PHE A 85 -7.46 -0.58 7.84
CA PHE A 85 -7.26 -1.34 6.60
C PHE A 85 -7.33 -0.43 5.36
N PHE A 86 -8.31 0.45 5.31
CA PHE A 86 -8.41 1.43 4.23
C PHE A 86 -7.17 2.34 4.15
N SER A 87 -6.65 2.79 5.29
CA SER A 87 -5.47 3.64 5.37
C SER A 87 -4.22 2.96 4.85
N TYR A 88 -3.99 1.70 5.21
CA TYR A 88 -2.85 0.95 4.66
C TYR A 88 -3.01 0.66 3.16
N THR A 89 -4.23 0.46 2.68
CA THR A 89 -4.51 0.32 1.24
C THR A 89 -4.15 1.62 0.49
N ALA A 90 -4.53 2.78 1.03
CA ALA A 90 -4.21 4.09 0.45
C ALA A 90 -2.69 4.33 0.39
N LEU A 91 -1.99 4.11 1.52
CA LEU A 91 -0.53 4.22 1.58
C LEU A 91 0.16 3.22 0.65
N GLY A 92 -0.34 1.98 0.54
CA GLY A 92 0.17 0.99 -0.40
C GLY A 92 0.08 1.46 -1.86
N GLY A 93 -1.07 2.04 -2.25
CA GLY A 93 -1.26 2.62 -3.58
C GLY A 93 -0.29 3.78 -3.88
N LEU A 94 0.01 4.61 -2.88
CA LEU A 94 1.03 5.66 -2.98
C LEU A 94 2.43 5.07 -3.15
N TYR A 95 2.77 4.06 -2.36
CA TYR A 95 4.07 3.40 -2.42
C TYR A 95 4.33 2.77 -3.79
N GLU A 96 3.32 2.14 -4.38
CA GLU A 96 3.40 1.58 -5.73
C GLU A 96 3.49 2.66 -6.83
N GLY A 97 3.24 3.94 -6.51
CA GLY A 97 3.24 5.05 -7.45
C GLY A 97 2.06 5.03 -8.42
N ARG A 98 0.95 4.45 -8.01
CA ARG A 98 -0.27 4.40 -8.83
C ARG A 98 -1.08 5.69 -8.68
N LEU A 99 -1.68 6.16 -9.76
CA LEU A 99 -2.49 7.40 -9.78
C LEU A 99 -3.63 7.38 -8.75
N TYR A 100 -4.30 6.24 -8.61
CA TYR A 100 -5.37 6.12 -7.62
C TYR A 100 -4.88 6.23 -6.17
N GLY A 101 -3.57 6.00 -5.90
CA GLY A 101 -3.01 6.13 -4.56
C GLY A 101 -3.14 7.55 -4.01
N ALA A 102 -2.91 8.58 -4.84
CA ALA A 102 -3.09 9.97 -4.44
C ALA A 102 -4.57 10.30 -4.13
N ILE A 103 -5.50 9.75 -4.90
CA ILE A 103 -6.94 9.92 -4.66
C ILE A 103 -7.37 9.22 -3.36
N LEU A 104 -6.93 7.98 -3.16
CA LEU A 104 -7.22 7.22 -1.94
C LEU A 104 -6.66 7.93 -0.70
N GLU A 105 -5.47 8.54 -0.82
CA GLU A 105 -4.89 9.31 0.29
C GLU A 105 -5.74 10.53 0.65
N LEU A 106 -6.25 11.26 -0.34
CA LEU A 106 -7.17 12.36 -0.08
C LEU A 106 -8.45 11.88 0.61
N VAL A 107 -9.05 10.80 0.09
CA VAL A 107 -10.24 10.19 0.69
C VAL A 107 -9.96 9.74 2.12
N ARG A 108 -8.78 9.15 2.40
CA ARG A 108 -8.35 8.77 3.74
C ARG A 108 -8.32 9.96 4.70
N LEU A 109 -7.71 11.06 4.28
CA LEU A 109 -7.61 12.27 5.08
C LEU A 109 -8.99 12.87 5.37
N LEU A 110 -9.86 12.96 4.36
CA LEU A 110 -11.23 13.43 4.53
C LEU A 110 -12.06 12.52 5.45
N THR A 111 -11.90 11.20 5.29
CA THR A 111 -12.57 10.20 6.13
C THR A 111 -12.13 10.32 7.59
N PHE A 112 -10.85 10.60 7.86
CA PHE A 112 -10.37 10.84 9.22
C PHE A 112 -11.12 11.99 9.89
N PHE A 113 -11.24 13.13 9.23
CA PHE A 113 -11.95 14.28 9.78
C PHE A 113 -13.44 14.01 9.96
N ALA A 114 -14.08 13.35 9.00
CA ALA A 114 -15.49 12.95 9.13
C ALA A 114 -15.72 12.03 10.33
N LEU A 115 -14.87 11.01 10.50
CA LEU A 115 -14.95 10.08 11.63
C LEU A 115 -14.63 10.76 12.97
N SER A 116 -13.81 11.80 12.98
CA SER A 116 -13.51 12.58 14.20
C SER A 116 -14.76 13.22 14.84
N TYR A 117 -15.78 13.49 14.05
CA TYR A 117 -17.06 14.01 14.54
C TYR A 117 -17.98 12.93 15.10
N VAL A 118 -17.96 11.74 14.53
CA VAL A 118 -18.97 10.69 14.78
C VAL A 118 -18.45 9.64 15.76
N ASN A 119 -17.15 9.35 15.73
CA ASN A 119 -16.58 8.26 16.50
C ASN A 119 -15.73 8.80 17.65
N PRO A 120 -16.06 8.47 18.93
CA PRO A 120 -15.34 8.95 20.11
C PRO A 120 -13.87 8.49 20.15
N LEU A 121 -13.49 7.48 19.37
CA LEU A 121 -12.10 7.05 19.22
C LEU A 121 -11.23 8.09 18.50
N PHE A 122 -11.80 8.96 17.68
CA PHE A 122 -11.05 9.94 16.91
C PHE A 122 -10.99 11.34 17.54
N GLY A 123 -11.88 11.68 18.52
CA GLY A 123 -12.02 13.06 19.01
C GLY A 123 -11.69 13.31 20.49
N GLY A 124 -11.53 12.27 21.32
CA GLY A 124 -11.68 12.42 22.77
C GLY A 124 -10.41 12.55 23.63
N ALA A 125 -9.24 12.23 23.17
CA ALA A 125 -8.01 12.23 23.99
C ALA A 125 -6.97 13.24 23.52
N ALA A 126 -6.11 13.70 24.43
CA ALA A 126 -4.99 14.58 24.10
C ALA A 126 -4.02 13.97 23.08
N SER A 127 -3.81 12.66 23.15
CA SER A 127 -3.04 11.86 22.18
C SER A 127 -3.62 11.94 20.76
N LEU A 128 -4.95 11.96 20.63
CA LEU A 128 -5.64 12.05 19.34
C LEU A 128 -5.61 13.47 18.76
N LYS A 129 -5.41 14.50 19.56
CA LYS A 129 -5.16 15.86 19.04
C LYS A 129 -3.85 15.90 18.24
N MET A 130 -2.80 15.21 18.69
CA MET A 130 -1.55 15.08 17.94
C MET A 130 -1.77 14.38 16.59
N VAL A 131 -2.54 13.29 16.58
CA VAL A 131 -2.91 12.59 15.33
C VAL A 131 -3.68 13.52 14.39
N SER A 132 -4.61 14.33 14.91
CA SER A 132 -5.36 15.31 14.12
C SER A 132 -4.46 16.38 13.52
N TRP A 133 -3.50 16.91 14.26
CA TRP A 133 -2.54 17.88 13.75
C TRP A 133 -1.68 17.31 12.62
N VAL A 134 -1.19 16.09 12.76
CA VAL A 134 -0.38 15.46 11.69
C VAL A 134 -1.23 15.16 10.46
N ASN A 135 -2.47 14.70 10.61
CA ASN A 135 -3.37 14.55 9.46
C ASN A 135 -3.68 15.91 8.80
N LEU A 136 -3.82 16.99 9.55
CA LEU A 136 -3.98 18.33 9.00
C LEU A 136 -2.75 18.75 8.18
N LEU A 137 -1.54 18.54 8.71
CA LEU A 137 -0.30 18.76 7.95
C LEU A 137 -0.25 17.90 6.69
N SER A 138 -0.72 16.66 6.76
CA SER A 138 -0.80 15.77 5.59
C SER A 138 -1.73 16.31 4.51
N VAL A 139 -2.83 17.00 4.87
CA VAL A 139 -3.70 17.68 3.88
C VAL A 139 -2.93 18.77 3.15
N PHE A 140 -2.13 19.58 3.86
CA PHE A 140 -1.31 20.60 3.22
C PHE A 140 -0.19 20.02 2.34
N LEU A 141 0.35 18.88 2.71
CA LEU A 141 1.38 18.18 1.93
C LEU A 141 0.79 17.38 0.75
N TRP A 142 -0.52 17.10 0.78
CA TRP A 142 -1.18 16.29 -0.23
C TRP A 142 -0.93 16.75 -1.68
N PRO A 143 -0.97 18.06 -2.04
CA PRO A 143 -0.70 18.48 -3.40
C PRO A 143 0.70 18.08 -3.89
N ALA A 144 1.71 18.16 -3.01
CA ALA A 144 3.07 17.74 -3.33
C ALA A 144 3.14 16.21 -3.54
N VAL A 145 2.46 15.44 -2.69
CA VAL A 145 2.34 13.98 -2.80
C VAL A 145 1.64 13.61 -4.11
N ALA A 146 0.53 14.27 -4.45
CA ALA A 146 -0.22 14.02 -5.67
C ALA A 146 0.62 14.30 -6.93
N VAL A 147 1.28 15.46 -7.01
CA VAL A 147 2.16 15.81 -8.14
C VAL A 147 3.31 14.81 -8.27
N PHE A 148 3.93 14.43 -7.16
CA PHE A 148 5.00 13.44 -7.17
C PHE A 148 4.52 12.08 -7.68
N THR A 149 3.37 11.61 -7.21
CA THR A 149 2.78 10.32 -7.61
C THR A 149 2.38 10.33 -9.09
N CYS A 150 1.78 11.44 -9.58
CA CYS A 150 1.43 11.61 -10.99
C CYS A 150 2.67 11.55 -11.89
N ARG A 151 3.72 12.30 -11.56
CA ARG A 151 4.98 12.29 -12.34
C ARG A 151 5.65 10.91 -12.35
N ARG A 152 5.54 10.18 -11.27
CA ARG A 152 6.09 8.82 -11.17
C ARG A 152 5.29 7.82 -12.01
N ALA A 153 3.96 7.91 -11.98
CA ALA A 153 3.10 7.09 -12.81
C ALA A 153 3.31 7.37 -14.31
N GLU A 154 3.52 8.63 -14.68
CA GLU A 154 3.81 9.03 -16.05
C GLU A 154 5.15 8.43 -16.56
N LYS A 155 6.21 8.49 -15.74
CA LYS A 155 7.49 7.84 -16.07
C LYS A 155 7.38 6.32 -16.21
N ALA A 156 6.53 5.68 -15.42
CA ALA A 156 6.31 4.24 -15.51
C ALA A 156 5.53 3.83 -16.78
N MET A 157 4.74 4.74 -17.34
CA MET A 157 3.98 4.50 -18.57
C MET A 157 4.76 4.84 -19.85
N THR A 158 5.84 5.62 -19.77
CA THR A 158 6.72 5.91 -20.89
C THR A 158 7.86 4.91 -20.84
N PRO A 159 7.84 3.83 -21.66
CA PRO A 159 8.98 2.93 -21.75
C PRO A 159 10.14 3.75 -22.34
N GLU A 160 11.24 3.88 -21.60
CA GLU A 160 12.51 4.31 -22.19
C GLU A 160 12.78 3.36 -23.35
N GLY A 161 12.85 3.90 -24.56
CA GLY A 161 13.19 3.14 -25.74
C GLY A 161 14.49 2.36 -25.49
N PRO A 162 14.71 1.20 -26.15
CA PRO A 162 15.89 0.39 -25.94
C PRO A 162 17.12 1.28 -26.15
N GLY A 163 17.88 1.47 -25.07
CA GLY A 163 19.01 2.38 -24.99
C GLY A 163 20.00 2.13 -26.12
N GLU A 164 20.37 3.19 -26.79
CA GLU A 164 21.41 3.27 -27.84
C GLU A 164 22.83 2.91 -27.35
N ASP A 165 22.99 2.37 -26.15
CA ASP A 165 24.29 2.14 -25.50
C ASP A 165 24.94 0.78 -25.84
N VAL A 166 24.49 0.06 -26.87
CA VAL A 166 25.14 -1.20 -27.31
C VAL A 166 26.11 -0.99 -28.49
N LYS A 167 26.37 0.23 -28.93
CA LYS A 167 27.29 0.50 -30.07
C LYS A 167 28.59 1.20 -29.65
N ALA A 168 29.32 0.74 -28.69
CA ALA A 168 30.68 1.24 -28.46
C ALA A 168 31.59 0.26 -27.68
N LYS A 169 31.62 -1.03 -28.07
CA LYS A 169 32.66 -1.95 -27.58
C LYS A 169 32.99 -3.05 -28.57
N ASP A 170 33.20 -2.68 -29.84
CA ASP A 170 33.92 -3.53 -30.77
C ASP A 170 34.88 -2.65 -31.59
N HIS A 171 36.04 -2.36 -30.98
CA HIS A 171 37.29 -2.06 -31.62
C HIS A 171 38.44 -2.42 -30.69
#